data_947d90ae24cd35fbb435607720f4a702
#
_entry.id   947d90ae24cd35fbb435607720f4a702
#
_cell.length_a   1.000
_cell.length_b   1.000
_cell.length_c   1.000
_cell.angle_alpha   90.00
_cell.angle_beta   90.00
_cell.angle_gamma   90.00
#
_symmetry.space_group_name_H-M   'P 1'
#
loop_
_entity.id
_entity.type
_entity.pdbx_description
1 polymer ?
#
loop_
_entity_poly.entity_id
_entity_poly.type
_entity_poly.pdbx_seq_one_letter_code
_entity_poly.pdbx_strand_id
1 'polypeptide(L)'
;MEFEAEPTWKKIGGKSQPETRLETLKGSWNGLPVVSARIGMGHDGLEEKVEIWLAEHPCRAVVLAGLAGALDPAWDEGDLSSFHAEAWPEFAVWARSKPAVRTGKWHTAHEIIETGLAKLELGRKTGCGLVEMEWDYVAEACRRKGMPLVGLRAVSDHADKLLPADLFLLGCDAVTGKSTPVKIGLHLALRPWRLRELIPAVGGCMHAREVMSKALGEFLDWMAEKSS
;
A
#
# COMPACT_ATOMS: atom_id res chain seq x y z
N MET A 1 -4.47 2.29 -3.23
CA MET A 1 -5.49 2.41 -4.34
C MET A 1 -6.88 2.06 -3.82
N GLU A 2 -7.96 2.35 -4.59
CA GLU A 2 -9.35 2.07 -4.15
C GLU A 2 -9.54 0.59 -3.79
N PHE A 3 -9.09 -0.30 -4.66
CA PHE A 3 -9.23 -1.73 -4.44
C PHE A 3 -8.43 -2.25 -3.23
N GLU A 4 -7.33 -1.62 -2.84
CA GLU A 4 -6.55 -1.99 -1.65
C GLU A 4 -7.24 -1.58 -0.35
N ALA A 5 -7.82 -0.39 -0.33
CA ALA A 5 -8.43 0.18 0.87
C ALA A 5 -9.82 -0.39 1.19
N GLU A 6 -10.57 -0.80 0.15
CA GLU A 6 -11.98 -1.18 0.26
C GLU A 6 -12.28 -2.24 1.35
N PRO A 7 -11.52 -3.35 1.50
CA PRO A 7 -11.83 -4.35 2.52
C PRO A 7 -11.72 -3.81 3.95
N THR A 8 -10.72 -2.97 4.21
CA THR A 8 -10.51 -2.33 5.52
C THR A 8 -11.55 -1.24 5.75
N TRP A 9 -11.87 -0.43 4.74
CA TRP A 9 -12.85 0.65 4.84
C TRP A 9 -14.26 0.13 5.15
N LYS A 10 -14.68 -0.99 4.56
CA LYS A 10 -15.97 -1.63 4.87
C LYS A 10 -16.10 -2.00 6.35
N LYS A 11 -15.00 -2.41 7.00
CA LYS A 11 -15.01 -2.79 8.43
C LYS A 11 -14.94 -1.58 9.37
N ILE A 12 -14.26 -0.49 8.98
CA ILE A 12 -14.20 0.74 9.78
C ILE A 12 -15.60 1.36 9.97
N GLY A 13 -16.54 1.11 9.04
CA GLY A 13 -17.94 1.50 9.21
C GLY A 13 -18.19 3.01 9.23
N GLY A 14 -17.29 3.80 8.68
CA GLY A 14 -17.38 5.25 8.65
C GLY A 14 -18.10 5.81 7.42
N LYS A 15 -18.26 7.13 7.38
CA LYS A 15 -18.70 7.85 6.19
C LYS A 15 -17.45 8.35 5.44
N SER A 16 -17.34 7.99 4.17
CA SER A 16 -16.37 8.62 3.28
C SER A 16 -16.72 10.08 3.12
N GLN A 17 -15.77 10.94 3.39
CA GLN A 17 -15.91 12.38 3.14
C GLN A 17 -15.11 12.68 1.87
N PRO A 18 -15.76 13.18 0.81
CA PRO A 18 -15.04 13.69 -0.35
C PRO A 18 -14.37 15.01 0.04
N GLU A 19 -13.34 14.93 0.84
CA GLU A 19 -12.58 16.10 1.21
C GLU A 19 -11.52 16.42 0.15
N THR A 20 -11.28 17.66 0.01
CA THR A 20 -10.65 18.44 -1.03
C THR A 20 -9.28 17.99 -1.54
N ARG A 21 -8.58 17.03 -0.87
CA ARG A 21 -7.20 16.64 -1.23
C ARG A 21 -6.94 15.14 -1.21
N LEU A 22 -7.40 14.43 -0.17
CA LEU A 22 -7.31 12.97 -0.06
C LEU A 22 -8.68 12.41 0.33
N GLU A 23 -9.14 11.38 -0.37
CA GLU A 23 -10.38 10.73 0.02
C GLU A 23 -10.21 10.07 1.39
N THR A 24 -10.98 10.53 2.37
CA THR A 24 -10.81 10.21 3.79
C THR A 24 -12.03 9.47 4.33
N LEU A 25 -11.79 8.44 5.12
CA LEU A 25 -12.78 7.73 5.91
C LEU A 25 -12.50 7.91 7.39
N LYS A 26 -13.50 8.43 8.14
CA LYS A 26 -13.46 8.52 9.61
C LYS A 26 -14.44 7.54 10.19
N GLY A 27 -13.99 6.71 11.13
CA GLY A 27 -14.84 5.71 11.79
C GLY A 27 -14.17 5.10 13.00
N SER A 28 -14.59 3.89 13.35
CA SER A 28 -13.98 3.14 14.44
C SER A 28 -13.80 1.67 14.06
N TRP A 29 -12.77 1.06 14.62
CA TRP A 29 -12.50 -0.37 14.53
C TRP A 29 -12.62 -0.95 15.95
N ASN A 30 -13.69 -1.71 16.22
CA ASN A 30 -13.93 -2.26 17.55
C ASN A 30 -13.81 -1.22 18.69
N GLY A 31 -14.32 0.00 18.47
CA GLY A 31 -14.22 1.11 19.42
C GLY A 31 -12.96 1.96 19.33
N LEU A 32 -11.90 1.48 18.65
CA LEU A 32 -10.70 2.28 18.37
C LEU A 32 -11.00 3.33 17.30
N PRO A 33 -10.84 4.64 17.58
CA PRO A 33 -10.99 5.67 16.55
C PRO A 33 -9.93 5.49 15.45
N VAL A 34 -10.37 5.43 14.19
CA VAL A 34 -9.51 5.28 13.02
C VAL A 34 -9.86 6.33 11.98
N VAL A 35 -8.84 6.99 11.45
CA VAL A 35 -8.95 7.81 10.26
C VAL A 35 -8.06 7.21 9.17
N SER A 36 -8.59 7.05 7.97
CA SER A 36 -7.88 6.45 6.84
C SER A 36 -8.00 7.33 5.61
N ALA A 37 -6.92 7.45 4.85
CA ALA A 37 -6.90 8.18 3.59
C ALA A 37 -6.43 7.30 2.44
N ARG A 38 -6.97 7.53 1.25
CA ARG A 38 -6.43 7.02 -0.02
C ARG A 38 -5.49 8.05 -0.61
N ILE A 39 -4.26 7.63 -0.87
CA ILE A 39 -3.21 8.55 -1.35
C ILE A 39 -2.86 8.35 -2.83
N GLY A 40 -3.46 7.36 -3.51
CA GLY A 40 -3.10 7.00 -4.89
C GLY A 40 -1.77 6.29 -5.00
N MET A 41 -1.14 6.36 -6.16
CA MET A 41 0.25 5.99 -6.38
C MET A 41 1.14 7.22 -6.14
N GLY A 42 2.42 7.01 -5.87
CA GLY A 42 3.38 8.09 -5.66
C GLY A 42 3.42 9.09 -6.83
N HIS A 43 3.25 10.37 -6.53
CA HIS A 43 3.24 11.43 -7.52
C HIS A 43 3.66 12.77 -6.91
N ASP A 44 4.06 13.71 -7.75
CA ASP A 44 4.41 15.07 -7.32
C ASP A 44 3.25 15.73 -6.57
N GLY A 45 3.57 16.35 -5.43
CA GLY A 45 2.59 17.00 -4.55
C GLY A 45 1.88 16.05 -3.57
N LEU A 46 2.18 14.74 -3.56
CA LEU A 46 1.64 13.81 -2.55
C LEU A 46 2.09 14.20 -1.14
N GLU A 47 3.36 14.55 -0.96
CA GLU A 47 3.92 15.00 0.31
C GLU A 47 3.13 16.16 0.91
N GLU A 48 2.88 17.23 0.14
CA GLU A 48 2.09 18.39 0.60
C GLU A 48 0.67 17.98 0.98
N LYS A 49 0.01 17.14 0.17
CA LYS A 49 -1.34 16.66 0.47
C LYS A 49 -1.40 15.88 1.78
N VAL A 50 -0.42 15.00 2.02
CA VAL A 50 -0.33 14.21 3.26
C VAL A 50 -0.03 15.12 4.45
N GLU A 51 0.88 16.09 4.30
CA GLU A 51 1.20 17.05 5.37
C GLU A 51 -0.01 17.85 5.83
N ILE A 52 -0.81 18.35 4.89
CA ILE A 52 -2.04 19.07 5.20
C ILE A 52 -3.06 18.14 5.84
N TRP A 53 -3.23 16.93 5.29
CA TRP A 53 -4.15 15.94 5.84
C TRP A 53 -3.80 15.57 7.29
N LEU A 54 -2.53 15.41 7.62
CA LEU A 54 -2.06 15.17 8.99
C LEU A 54 -2.35 16.33 9.94
N ALA A 55 -2.30 17.58 9.44
CA ALA A 55 -2.65 18.75 10.25
C ALA A 55 -4.15 18.80 10.58
N GLU A 56 -5.00 18.31 9.68
CA GLU A 56 -6.46 18.25 9.85
C GLU A 56 -6.92 17.02 10.66
N HIS A 57 -6.07 16.01 10.78
CA HIS A 57 -6.39 14.71 11.38
C HIS A 57 -5.35 14.31 12.44
N PRO A 58 -5.39 14.90 13.64
CA PRO A 58 -4.48 14.52 14.71
C PRO A 58 -4.58 13.02 15.03
N CYS A 59 -3.45 12.34 15.01
CA CYS A 59 -3.35 10.91 15.32
C CYS A 59 -2.09 10.62 16.15
N ARG A 60 -1.98 9.41 16.71
CA ARG A 60 -0.80 9.02 17.51
C ARG A 60 0.35 8.52 16.65
N ALA A 61 0.01 7.90 15.52
CA ALA A 61 0.97 7.34 14.57
C ALA A 61 0.28 7.08 13.23
N VAL A 62 1.07 6.88 12.18
CA VAL A 62 0.62 6.58 10.83
C VAL A 62 1.06 5.17 10.45
N VAL A 63 0.15 4.40 9.87
CA VAL A 63 0.46 3.12 9.20
C VAL A 63 0.30 3.32 7.70
N LEU A 64 1.39 3.24 6.95
CA LEU A 64 1.32 3.19 5.49
C LEU A 64 1.17 1.74 5.05
N ALA A 65 -0.06 1.37 4.69
CA ALA A 65 -0.41 0.02 4.27
C ALA A 65 -0.72 -0.05 2.78
N GLY A 66 -0.31 -1.12 2.11
CA GLY A 66 -0.56 -1.31 0.68
C GLY A 66 0.21 -2.49 0.10
N LEU A 67 0.39 -2.49 -1.22
CA LEU A 67 1.11 -3.52 -1.96
C LEU A 67 2.53 -3.06 -2.32
N ALA A 68 3.42 -4.03 -2.57
CA ALA A 68 4.77 -3.80 -3.06
C ALA A 68 5.18 -4.91 -4.03
N GLY A 69 6.01 -4.58 -5.02
CA GLY A 69 6.66 -5.57 -5.87
C GLY A 69 7.93 -6.13 -5.23
N ALA A 70 8.24 -7.40 -5.46
CA ALA A 70 9.50 -7.99 -5.04
C ALA A 70 10.65 -7.55 -5.94
N LEU A 71 11.78 -7.21 -5.33
CA LEU A 71 13.07 -6.98 -5.98
C LEU A 71 14.07 -8.12 -5.73
N ASP A 72 13.84 -8.88 -4.67
CA ASP A 72 14.63 -10.04 -4.27
C ASP A 72 13.76 -11.31 -4.41
N PRO A 73 14.26 -12.36 -5.10
CA PRO A 73 13.56 -13.64 -5.24
C PRO A 73 13.21 -14.36 -3.93
N ALA A 74 13.77 -13.93 -2.80
CA ALA A 74 13.40 -14.44 -1.48
C ALA A 74 12.03 -13.96 -0.98
N TRP A 75 11.35 -13.09 -1.72
CA TRP A 75 10.00 -12.62 -1.43
C TRP A 75 8.99 -13.20 -2.41
N ASP A 76 8.03 -13.94 -1.89
CA ASP A 76 6.93 -14.54 -2.66
C ASP A 76 5.65 -13.70 -2.59
N GLU A 77 4.74 -13.88 -3.55
CA GLU A 77 3.43 -13.24 -3.56
C GLU A 77 2.64 -13.59 -2.30
N GLY A 78 2.14 -12.58 -1.62
CA GLY A 78 1.45 -12.70 -0.34
C GLY A 78 2.37 -12.60 0.89
N ASP A 79 3.69 -12.58 0.74
CA ASP A 79 4.58 -12.30 1.87
C ASP A 79 4.29 -10.91 2.45
N LEU A 80 4.34 -10.83 3.79
CA LEU A 80 4.14 -9.58 4.52
C LEU A 80 5.48 -8.96 4.93
N SER A 81 5.63 -7.67 4.66
CA SER A 81 6.80 -6.89 5.08
C SER A 81 6.40 -5.73 5.97
N SER A 82 7.13 -5.57 7.08
CA SER A 82 7.13 -4.36 7.88
C SER A 82 8.36 -3.51 7.61
N PHE A 83 8.22 -2.18 7.72
CA PHE A 83 9.31 -1.23 7.57
C PHE A 83 9.22 -0.15 8.64
N HIS A 84 10.36 0.27 9.18
CA HIS A 84 10.45 1.22 10.30
C HIS A 84 9.56 0.87 11.50
N ALA A 85 9.34 -0.41 11.78
CA ALA A 85 8.45 -0.87 12.85
C ALA A 85 8.79 -0.25 14.22
N GLU A 86 10.08 -0.02 14.50
CA GLU A 86 10.55 0.54 15.78
C GLU A 86 10.17 2.03 15.99
N ALA A 87 9.71 2.73 14.97
CA ALA A 87 9.22 4.09 15.09
C ALA A 87 7.92 4.19 15.93
N TRP A 88 7.18 3.07 16.03
CA TRP A 88 6.01 2.96 16.89
C TRP A 88 6.08 1.68 17.72
N PRO A 89 6.34 1.77 19.06
CA PRO A 89 6.58 0.61 19.90
C PRO A 89 5.47 -0.44 19.90
N GLU A 90 4.21 -0.01 19.85
CA GLU A 90 3.06 -0.91 19.80
C GLU A 90 3.06 -1.72 18.51
N PHE A 91 3.34 -1.08 17.36
CA PHE A 91 3.44 -1.78 16.08
C PHE A 91 4.62 -2.76 16.07
N ALA A 92 5.77 -2.37 16.64
CA ALA A 92 6.95 -3.23 16.74
C ALA A 92 6.68 -4.49 17.57
N VAL A 93 5.95 -4.38 18.68
CA VAL A 93 5.56 -5.53 19.52
C VAL A 93 4.62 -6.45 18.73
N TRP A 94 3.61 -5.90 18.07
CA TRP A 94 2.70 -6.68 17.25
C TRP A 94 3.43 -7.37 16.10
N ALA A 95 4.24 -6.67 15.33
CA ALA A 95 4.96 -7.22 14.19
C ALA A 95 5.89 -8.38 14.60
N ARG A 96 6.63 -8.24 15.72
CA ARG A 96 7.47 -9.32 16.26
C ARG A 96 6.68 -10.53 16.75
N SER A 97 5.42 -10.35 17.16
CA SER A 97 4.54 -11.46 17.54
C SER A 97 4.00 -12.26 16.36
N LYS A 98 4.19 -11.77 15.13
CA LYS A 98 3.67 -12.36 13.88
C LYS A 98 4.81 -12.89 13.02
N PRO A 99 5.13 -14.21 13.06
CA PRO A 99 6.23 -14.79 12.27
C PRO A 99 6.10 -14.56 10.76
N ALA A 100 4.87 -14.36 10.26
CA ALA A 100 4.60 -14.09 8.87
C ALA A 100 4.97 -12.64 8.45
N VAL A 101 5.18 -11.73 9.41
CA VAL A 101 5.56 -10.34 9.12
C VAL A 101 7.09 -10.22 9.19
N ARG A 102 7.73 -10.20 8.03
CA ARG A 102 9.18 -10.07 7.91
C ARG A 102 9.57 -8.59 7.87
N THR A 103 10.73 -8.24 8.37
CA THR A 103 11.30 -6.89 8.19
C THR A 103 11.96 -6.81 6.82
N GLY A 104 11.54 -5.85 5.99
CA GLY A 104 12.10 -5.62 4.66
C GLY A 104 12.77 -4.25 4.53
N LYS A 105 13.67 -4.11 3.54
CA LYS A 105 14.13 -2.81 3.05
C LYS A 105 13.34 -2.48 1.79
N TRP A 106 12.77 -1.28 1.73
CA TRP A 106 11.95 -0.81 0.61
C TRP A 106 12.67 0.26 -0.19
N HIS A 107 12.39 0.29 -1.47
CA HIS A 107 12.81 1.35 -2.39
C HIS A 107 11.57 2.06 -2.92
N THR A 108 11.52 3.37 -2.78
CA THR A 108 10.44 4.17 -3.37
C THR A 108 10.81 4.49 -4.81
N ALA A 109 10.04 3.96 -5.76
CA ALA A 109 10.20 4.23 -7.18
C ALA A 109 9.21 5.31 -7.65
N HIS A 110 9.60 6.07 -8.68
CA HIS A 110 8.74 7.08 -9.30
C HIS A 110 7.91 6.55 -10.47
N GLU A 111 8.18 5.30 -10.88
CA GLU A 111 7.49 4.61 -11.96
C GLU A 111 7.37 3.12 -11.65
N ILE A 112 6.44 2.44 -12.30
CA ILE A 112 6.25 1.00 -12.16
C ILE A 112 7.44 0.28 -12.80
N ILE A 113 8.10 -0.60 -12.07
CA ILE A 113 9.20 -1.44 -12.58
C ILE A 113 8.60 -2.69 -13.22
N GLU A 114 8.57 -2.69 -14.55
CA GLU A 114 7.79 -3.68 -15.32
C GLU A 114 8.42 -5.07 -15.40
N THR A 115 9.73 -5.14 -15.71
CA THR A 115 10.35 -6.42 -16.05
C THR A 115 11.11 -7.03 -14.88
N GLY A 116 11.14 -8.37 -14.81
CA GLY A 116 11.91 -9.09 -13.80
C GLY A 116 13.41 -8.71 -13.83
N LEU A 117 13.98 -8.51 -15.00
CA LEU A 117 15.38 -8.08 -15.11
C LEU A 117 15.60 -6.70 -14.45
N ALA A 118 14.74 -5.72 -14.73
CA ALA A 118 14.82 -4.40 -14.12
C ALA A 118 14.62 -4.43 -12.60
N LYS A 119 13.69 -5.27 -12.11
CA LYS A 119 13.48 -5.49 -10.66
C LYS A 119 14.74 -6.05 -9.99
N LEU A 120 15.31 -7.12 -10.52
CA LEU A 120 16.51 -7.75 -9.98
C LEU A 120 17.73 -6.82 -10.02
N GLU A 121 17.85 -6.01 -11.08
CA GLU A 121 18.92 -5.01 -11.20
C GLU A 121 18.75 -3.89 -10.16
N LEU A 122 17.52 -3.38 -10.00
CA LEU A 122 17.20 -2.38 -9.00
C LEU A 122 17.46 -2.90 -7.58
N GLY A 123 17.06 -4.14 -7.27
CA GLY A 123 17.33 -4.79 -5.99
C GLY A 123 18.83 -4.88 -5.68
N ARG A 124 19.63 -5.30 -6.65
CA ARG A 124 21.09 -5.36 -6.51
C ARG A 124 21.73 -3.97 -6.32
N LYS A 125 21.23 -2.95 -7.04
CA LYS A 125 21.74 -1.58 -6.96
C LYS A 125 21.41 -0.91 -5.62
N THR A 126 20.20 -1.13 -5.10
CA THR A 126 19.71 -0.45 -3.89
C THR A 126 19.92 -1.25 -2.61
N GLY A 127 20.10 -2.57 -2.71
CA GLY A 127 20.10 -3.49 -1.57
C GLY A 127 18.73 -3.63 -0.92
N CYS A 128 17.64 -3.24 -1.64
CA CYS A 128 16.27 -3.35 -1.18
C CYS A 128 15.63 -4.64 -1.67
N GLY A 129 14.78 -5.25 -0.83
CA GLY A 129 14.03 -6.46 -1.19
C GLY A 129 12.71 -6.18 -1.87
N LEU A 130 12.15 -5.00 -1.66
CA LEU A 130 10.84 -4.59 -2.16
C LEU A 130 10.88 -3.21 -2.82
N VAL A 131 9.93 -2.97 -3.74
CA VAL A 131 9.69 -1.66 -4.37
C VAL A 131 8.23 -1.24 -4.16
N GLU A 132 8.05 0.02 -3.83
CA GLU A 132 6.76 0.68 -3.68
C GLU A 132 6.88 2.13 -4.20
N MET A 133 5.86 2.96 -4.08
CA MET A 133 5.86 4.27 -4.75
C MET A 133 5.51 5.45 -3.82
N GLU A 134 5.24 5.23 -2.53
CA GLU A 134 4.65 6.25 -1.66
C GLU A 134 5.48 6.58 -0.41
N TRP A 135 6.37 5.68 0.03
CA TRP A 135 7.03 5.80 1.33
C TRP A 135 7.77 7.12 1.52
N ASP A 136 8.62 7.52 0.59
CA ASP A 136 9.47 8.71 0.77
C ASP A 136 8.63 9.99 0.91
N TYR A 137 7.53 10.10 0.17
CA TYR A 137 6.61 11.24 0.26
C TYR A 137 5.89 11.29 1.61
N VAL A 138 5.36 10.15 2.07
CA VAL A 138 4.66 10.06 3.35
C VAL A 138 5.61 10.22 4.52
N ALA A 139 6.82 9.65 4.43
CA ALA A 139 7.84 9.76 5.46
C ALA A 139 8.30 11.20 5.67
N GLU A 140 8.49 11.96 4.60
CA GLU A 140 8.87 13.36 4.70
C GLU A 140 7.76 14.22 5.33
N ALA A 141 6.48 13.99 4.94
CA ALA A 141 5.34 14.66 5.55
C ALA A 141 5.22 14.33 7.05
N CYS A 142 5.37 13.06 7.43
CA CYS A 142 5.35 12.61 8.82
C CYS A 142 6.52 13.20 9.62
N ARG A 143 7.73 13.23 9.04
CA ARG A 143 8.92 13.82 9.67
C ARG A 143 8.70 15.30 10.00
N ARG A 144 8.15 16.09 9.09
CA ARG A 144 7.84 17.52 9.32
C ARG A 144 6.82 17.73 10.43
N LYS A 145 5.90 16.79 10.61
CA LYS A 145 4.87 16.83 11.68
C LYS A 145 5.30 16.16 12.98
N GLY A 146 6.49 15.54 13.02
CA GLY A 146 6.94 14.78 14.18
C GLY A 146 6.09 13.53 14.46
N MET A 147 5.46 12.96 13.42
CA MET A 147 4.56 11.82 13.51
C MET A 147 5.31 10.49 13.30
N PRO A 148 5.16 9.51 14.19
CA PRO A 148 5.66 8.16 13.96
C PRO A 148 5.01 7.57 12.70
N LEU A 149 5.83 7.01 11.81
CA LEU A 149 5.38 6.31 10.60
C LEU A 149 5.93 4.89 10.59
N VAL A 150 5.05 3.93 10.36
CA VAL A 150 5.41 2.53 10.15
C VAL A 150 4.80 2.04 8.84
N GLY A 151 5.48 1.11 8.18
CA GLY A 151 5.01 0.52 6.92
C GLY A 151 4.55 -0.92 7.09
N LEU A 152 3.48 -1.30 6.37
CA LEU A 152 3.02 -2.68 6.22
C LEU A 152 2.65 -2.91 4.75
N ARG A 153 3.36 -3.82 4.08
CA ARG A 153 3.14 -4.15 2.68
C ARG A 153 2.96 -5.65 2.49
N ALA A 154 2.11 -6.05 1.55
CA ALA A 154 2.09 -7.40 1.03
C ALA A 154 2.66 -7.42 -0.38
N VAL A 155 3.41 -8.46 -0.71
CA VAL A 155 4.04 -8.62 -2.02
C VAL A 155 2.99 -9.00 -3.05
N SER A 156 2.82 -8.16 -4.08
CA SER A 156 1.85 -8.34 -5.16
C SER A 156 2.37 -9.17 -6.33
N ASP A 157 3.68 -9.16 -6.53
CA ASP A 157 4.33 -9.79 -7.68
C ASP A 157 5.76 -10.18 -7.35
N HIS A 158 6.14 -11.39 -7.76
CA HIS A 158 7.48 -11.92 -7.59
C HIS A 158 8.52 -11.17 -8.46
N ALA A 159 9.78 -11.22 -8.05
CA ALA A 159 10.87 -10.46 -8.67
C ALA A 159 11.11 -10.80 -10.15
N ASP A 160 10.76 -12.01 -10.63
CA ASP A 160 10.92 -12.42 -12.02
C ASP A 160 9.69 -12.13 -12.90
N LYS A 161 8.56 -11.72 -12.32
CA LYS A 161 7.32 -11.52 -13.05
C LYS A 161 7.26 -10.19 -13.79
N LEU A 162 6.66 -10.23 -14.98
CA LEU A 162 6.30 -9.03 -15.72
C LEU A 162 5.06 -8.39 -15.09
N LEU A 163 5.12 -7.09 -14.85
CA LEU A 163 4.00 -6.26 -14.45
C LEU A 163 3.62 -5.33 -15.60
N PRO A 164 2.46 -5.51 -16.27
CA PRO A 164 2.07 -4.69 -17.42
C PRO A 164 1.62 -3.30 -16.96
N ALA A 165 2.56 -2.36 -16.78
CA ALA A 165 2.32 -1.01 -16.23
C ALA A 165 1.25 -0.25 -17.03
N ASP A 166 1.28 -0.34 -18.36
CA ASP A 166 0.31 0.30 -19.23
C ASP A 166 -1.13 -0.14 -18.95
N LEU A 167 -1.36 -1.43 -18.64
CA LEU A 167 -2.67 -1.94 -18.28
C LEU A 167 -3.09 -1.51 -16.88
N PHE A 168 -2.17 -1.46 -15.93
CA PHE A 168 -2.46 -0.95 -14.58
C PHE A 168 -2.83 0.54 -14.62
N LEU A 169 -2.09 1.36 -15.36
CA LEU A 169 -2.37 2.79 -15.53
C LEU A 169 -3.66 3.06 -16.31
N LEU A 170 -4.08 2.15 -17.20
CA LEU A 170 -5.41 2.21 -17.82
C LEU A 170 -6.54 1.84 -16.86
N GLY A 171 -6.28 0.92 -15.93
CA GLY A 171 -7.26 0.41 -14.97
C GLY A 171 -7.44 1.26 -13.72
N CYS A 172 -6.55 2.23 -13.48
CA CYS A 172 -6.51 3.03 -12.27
C CYS A 172 -6.03 4.46 -12.58
N ASP A 173 -6.66 5.44 -11.97
CA ASP A 173 -6.16 6.82 -11.93
C ASP A 173 -5.03 6.91 -10.89
N ALA A 174 -3.83 7.23 -11.33
CA ALA A 174 -2.63 7.23 -10.48
C ALA A 174 -2.72 8.23 -9.31
N VAL A 175 -3.35 9.39 -9.52
CA VAL A 175 -3.42 10.47 -8.52
C VAL A 175 -4.48 10.21 -7.47
N THR A 176 -5.65 9.75 -7.88
CA THR A 176 -6.79 9.52 -6.97
C THR A 176 -6.88 8.07 -6.49
N GLY A 177 -6.17 7.14 -7.14
CA GLY A 177 -6.27 5.71 -6.88
C GLY A 177 -7.61 5.11 -7.27
N LYS A 178 -8.49 5.83 -7.99
CA LYS A 178 -9.81 5.34 -8.40
C LYS A 178 -9.72 4.39 -9.58
N SER A 179 -10.53 3.33 -9.53
CA SER A 179 -10.62 2.35 -10.60
C SER A 179 -11.29 2.91 -11.86
N THR A 180 -10.75 2.59 -13.04
CA THR A 180 -11.28 3.02 -14.34
C THR A 180 -11.62 1.80 -15.24
N PRO A 181 -12.60 0.94 -14.84
CA PRO A 181 -12.85 -0.36 -15.45
C PRO A 181 -13.28 -0.27 -16.92
N VAL A 182 -13.94 0.82 -17.32
CA VAL A 182 -14.38 1.02 -18.69
C VAL A 182 -13.21 1.16 -19.65
N LYS A 183 -12.18 1.92 -19.27
CA LYS A 183 -10.98 2.14 -20.10
C LYS A 183 -10.24 0.82 -20.36
N ILE A 184 -10.00 0.04 -19.31
CA ILE A 184 -9.32 -1.24 -19.46
C ILE A 184 -10.19 -2.26 -20.20
N GLY A 185 -11.51 -2.30 -19.96
CA GLY A 185 -12.44 -3.17 -20.67
C GLY A 185 -12.44 -2.92 -22.17
N LEU A 186 -12.51 -1.67 -22.60
CA LEU A 186 -12.44 -1.30 -24.02
C LEU A 186 -11.10 -1.67 -24.67
N HIS A 187 -9.98 -1.43 -23.95
CA HIS A 187 -8.65 -1.80 -24.43
C HIS A 187 -8.52 -3.32 -24.65
N LEU A 188 -9.00 -4.12 -23.68
CA LEU A 188 -8.96 -5.58 -23.77
C LEU A 188 -9.91 -6.16 -24.81
N ALA A 189 -11.07 -5.52 -25.07
CA ALA A 189 -11.97 -5.91 -26.15
C ALA A 189 -11.29 -5.81 -27.53
N LEU A 190 -10.42 -4.82 -27.72
CA LEU A 190 -9.63 -4.64 -28.94
C LEU A 190 -8.34 -5.48 -28.97
N ARG A 191 -7.84 -5.93 -27.81
CA ARG A 191 -6.57 -6.67 -27.67
C ARG A 191 -6.71 -7.82 -26.68
N PRO A 192 -7.51 -8.84 -26.98
CA PRO A 192 -7.84 -9.92 -26.04
C PRO A 192 -6.63 -10.77 -25.63
N TRP A 193 -5.58 -10.81 -26.44
CA TRP A 193 -4.33 -11.52 -26.09
C TRP A 193 -3.60 -10.93 -24.87
N ARG A 194 -3.84 -9.63 -24.53
CA ARG A 194 -3.27 -8.98 -23.34
C ARG A 194 -3.84 -9.53 -22.03
N LEU A 195 -4.96 -10.26 -22.07
CA LEU A 195 -5.52 -10.93 -20.89
C LEU A 195 -4.55 -11.91 -20.24
N ARG A 196 -3.69 -12.57 -21.04
CA ARG A 196 -2.67 -13.49 -20.51
C ARG A 196 -1.61 -12.80 -19.64
N GLU A 197 -1.40 -11.52 -19.83
CA GLU A 197 -0.47 -10.72 -19.01
C GLU A 197 -1.19 -10.15 -17.79
N LEU A 198 -2.42 -9.71 -17.97
CA LEU A 198 -3.20 -9.06 -16.92
C LEU A 198 -3.70 -10.05 -15.85
N ILE A 199 -4.19 -11.22 -16.24
CA ILE A 199 -4.81 -12.16 -15.29
C ILE A 199 -3.85 -12.59 -14.17
N PRO A 200 -2.60 -13.02 -14.44
CA PRO A 200 -1.66 -13.37 -13.38
C PRO A 200 -1.32 -12.18 -12.47
N ALA A 201 -1.10 -11.00 -13.06
CA ALA A 201 -0.76 -9.79 -12.31
C ALA A 201 -1.91 -9.34 -11.38
N VAL A 202 -3.16 -9.36 -11.88
CA VAL A 202 -4.34 -9.08 -11.05
C VAL A 202 -4.52 -10.14 -9.97
N GLY A 203 -4.27 -11.41 -10.28
CA GLY A 203 -4.34 -12.52 -9.30
C GLY A 203 -3.40 -12.29 -8.12
N GLY A 204 -2.14 -11.95 -8.37
CA GLY A 204 -1.16 -11.61 -7.33
C GLY A 204 -1.56 -10.40 -6.50
N CYS A 205 -2.02 -9.32 -7.15
CA CYS A 205 -2.52 -8.14 -6.46
C CYS A 205 -3.73 -8.44 -5.57
N MET A 206 -4.67 -9.27 -6.03
CA MET A 206 -5.86 -9.67 -5.25
C MET A 206 -5.48 -10.50 -4.03
N HIS A 207 -4.59 -11.47 -4.19
CA HIS A 207 -4.07 -12.27 -3.10
C HIS A 207 -3.34 -11.40 -2.06
N ALA A 208 -2.40 -10.58 -2.50
CA ALA A 208 -1.65 -9.69 -1.63
C ALA A 208 -2.58 -8.71 -0.87
N ARG A 209 -3.61 -8.18 -1.54
CA ARG A 209 -4.62 -7.33 -0.90
C ARG A 209 -5.33 -8.04 0.25
N GLU A 210 -5.74 -9.29 0.06
CA GLU A 210 -6.42 -10.06 1.10
C GLU A 210 -5.51 -10.29 2.30
N VAL A 211 -4.26 -10.69 2.05
CA VAL A 211 -3.26 -10.90 3.10
C VAL A 211 -2.97 -9.60 3.85
N MET A 212 -2.73 -8.50 3.15
CA MET A 212 -2.49 -7.18 3.75
C MET A 212 -3.68 -6.69 4.58
N SER A 213 -4.89 -6.80 4.03
CA SER A 213 -6.11 -6.36 4.73
C SER A 213 -6.37 -7.19 6.00
N LYS A 214 -6.07 -8.50 5.97
CA LYS A 214 -6.14 -9.36 7.14
C LYS A 214 -5.12 -8.95 8.19
N ALA A 215 -3.86 -8.77 7.81
CA ALA A 215 -2.80 -8.38 8.73
C ALA A 215 -3.05 -7.01 9.37
N LEU A 216 -3.50 -6.03 8.57
CA LEU A 216 -3.89 -4.71 9.09
C LEU A 216 -5.08 -4.82 10.05
N GLY A 217 -6.08 -5.64 9.73
CA GLY A 217 -7.21 -5.93 10.62
C GLY A 217 -6.76 -6.54 11.95
N GLU A 218 -5.88 -7.53 11.92
CA GLU A 218 -5.32 -8.14 13.14
C GLU A 218 -4.54 -7.14 14.00
N PHE A 219 -3.82 -6.21 13.36
CA PHE A 219 -3.15 -5.12 14.09
C PHE A 219 -4.14 -4.17 14.75
N LEU A 220 -5.20 -3.78 14.03
CA LEU A 220 -6.24 -2.90 14.58
C LEU A 220 -7.04 -3.58 15.69
N ASP A 221 -7.34 -4.89 15.61
CA ASP A 221 -7.95 -5.68 16.68
C ASP A 221 -7.08 -5.66 17.94
N TRP A 222 -5.78 -5.95 17.76
CA TRP A 222 -4.82 -5.93 18.85
C TRP A 222 -4.69 -4.54 19.51
N MET A 223 -4.76 -3.46 18.73
CA MET A 223 -4.76 -2.08 19.26
C MET A 223 -6.06 -1.75 20.01
N ALA A 224 -7.21 -2.19 19.52
CA ALA A 224 -8.51 -2.00 20.18
C ALA A 224 -8.55 -2.68 21.55
N GLU A 225 -8.08 -3.94 21.64
CA GLU A 225 -7.98 -4.68 22.92
C GLU A 225 -7.10 -3.98 23.95
N LYS A 226 -6.01 -3.33 23.52
CA LYS A 226 -5.11 -2.59 24.43
C LYS A 226 -5.65 -1.21 24.86
N SER A 227 -6.62 -0.68 24.13
CA SER A 227 -7.22 0.63 24.40
C SER A 227 -8.48 0.55 25.25
N SER A 228 -9.00 -0.66 25.47
CA SER A 228 -10.14 -0.98 26.34
C SER A 228 -9.67 -1.20 27.78
#